data_f7fec0683580a1d757324234ae7ccfc4
#
_entry.id   f7fec0683580a1d757324234ae7ccfc4
#
_cell.length_a   1.000
_cell.length_b   1.000
_cell.length_c   1.000
_cell.angle_alpha   90.00
_cell.angle_beta   90.00
_cell.angle_gamma   90.00
#
_symmetry.space_group_name_H-M   'P 1'
#
loop_
_entity.id
_entity.type
_entity.pdbx_description
1 polymer ?
#
loop_
_entity_poly.entity_id
_entity_poly.type
_entity_poly.pdbx_seq_one_letter_code
_entity_poly.pdbx_strand_id
1 'polypeptide(L)'
;MDRKDLEAKVLQAVACVMPEIDISKLDMTAELTKEYGVNSVSIIQLIVELENDFNIEFQDSELALGLYYDMNDVVAAVAAKLI
;
A
#
# COMPACT_ATOMS: atom_id res chain seq x y z
N MET A 1 -8.04 1.25 15.03
CA MET A 1 -6.89 2.10 14.64
C MET A 1 -7.40 3.34 13.95
N ASP A 2 -6.89 4.49 14.34
CA ASP A 2 -7.21 5.77 13.73
C ASP A 2 -6.72 5.80 12.27
N ARG A 3 -7.46 6.47 11.38
CA ARG A 3 -7.12 6.56 9.97
C ARG A 3 -5.71 7.13 9.76
N LYS A 4 -5.34 8.16 10.53
CA LYS A 4 -4.00 8.76 10.44
C LYS A 4 -2.92 7.76 10.81
N ASP A 5 -3.12 6.99 11.86
CA ASP A 5 -2.17 5.97 12.28
C ASP A 5 -2.08 4.86 11.25
N LEU A 6 -3.20 4.48 10.66
CA LEU A 6 -3.24 3.48 9.61
C LEU A 6 -2.45 3.93 8.38
N GLU A 7 -2.68 5.17 7.94
CA GLU A 7 -1.95 5.73 6.80
C GLU A 7 -0.46 5.78 7.07
N ALA A 8 -0.07 6.21 8.26
CA ALA A 8 1.35 6.27 8.64
C ALA A 8 2.01 4.90 8.59
N LYS A 9 1.33 3.87 9.08
CA LYS A 9 1.87 2.50 9.06
C LYS A 9 1.96 1.95 7.64
N VAL A 10 0.96 2.23 6.81
CA VAL A 10 1.00 1.82 5.40
C VAL A 10 2.17 2.51 4.68
N LEU A 11 2.36 3.80 4.92
CA LEU A 11 3.49 4.53 4.32
C LEU A 11 4.83 4.01 4.80
N GLN A 12 4.95 3.56 6.05
CA GLN A 12 6.17 2.93 6.53
C GLN A 12 6.47 1.65 5.77
N ALA A 13 5.45 0.87 5.45
CA ALA A 13 5.61 -0.33 4.63
C ALA A 13 6.10 0.04 3.22
N VAL A 14 5.57 1.12 2.65
CA VAL A 14 6.01 1.62 1.35
C VAL A 14 7.50 1.99 1.40
N ALA A 15 7.92 2.70 2.43
CA ALA A 15 9.32 3.09 2.59
C ALA A 15 10.23 1.88 2.73
N CYS A 16 9.73 0.81 3.33
CA CYS A 16 10.50 -0.42 3.53
C CYS A 16 10.75 -1.16 2.22
N VAL A 17 9.72 -1.32 1.37
CA VAL A 17 9.82 -2.12 0.15
C VAL A 17 10.17 -1.29 -1.07
N MET A 18 9.92 0.01 -1.04
CA MET A 18 10.20 0.94 -2.16
C MET A 18 10.91 2.18 -1.61
N PRO A 19 12.18 2.02 -1.16
CA PRO A 19 12.88 3.12 -0.50
C PRO A 19 13.18 4.31 -1.42
N GLU A 20 13.06 4.13 -2.73
CA GLU A 20 13.23 5.22 -3.70
C GLU A 20 12.07 6.21 -3.67
N ILE A 21 10.94 5.84 -3.07
CA ILE A 21 9.79 6.74 -2.91
C ILE A 21 9.95 7.54 -1.61
N ASP A 22 9.93 8.87 -1.72
CA ASP A 22 9.94 9.74 -0.55
C ASP A 22 8.51 9.85 -0.02
N ILE A 23 8.21 9.10 1.04
CA ILE A 23 6.86 9.04 1.59
C ILE A 23 6.41 10.38 2.19
N SER A 24 7.33 11.25 2.55
CA SER A 24 6.99 12.58 3.08
C SER A 24 6.37 13.48 2.02
N LYS A 25 6.60 13.16 0.74
CA LYS A 25 6.10 13.92 -0.39
C LYS A 25 5.09 13.13 -1.22
N LEU A 26 4.74 11.94 -0.78
CA LEU A 26 3.84 11.07 -1.55
C LEU A 26 2.43 11.64 -1.56
N ASP A 27 1.88 11.77 -2.77
CA ASP A 27 0.49 12.19 -2.97
C ASP A 27 -0.41 10.96 -2.92
N MET A 28 -1.30 10.92 -1.93
CA MET A 28 -2.19 9.77 -1.69
C MET A 28 -3.18 9.55 -2.84
N THR A 29 -3.40 10.56 -3.68
CA THR A 29 -4.34 10.48 -4.79
C THR A 29 -3.67 10.28 -6.14
N ALA A 30 -2.34 10.35 -6.21
CA ALA A 30 -1.61 10.20 -7.45
C ALA A 30 -1.59 8.74 -7.92
N GLU A 31 -1.62 8.53 -9.22
CA GLU A 31 -1.58 7.20 -9.80
C GLU A 31 -0.23 6.54 -9.53
N LEU A 32 -0.26 5.41 -8.82
CA LEU A 32 0.95 4.74 -8.35
C LEU A 32 1.86 4.29 -9.49
N THR A 33 1.28 3.75 -10.56
CA THR A 33 2.09 3.26 -11.68
C THR A 33 2.75 4.39 -12.46
N LYS A 34 2.02 5.48 -12.66
CA LYS A 34 2.48 6.59 -13.49
C LYS A 34 3.42 7.52 -12.75
N GLU A 35 3.10 7.84 -11.50
CA GLU A 35 3.85 8.84 -10.74
C GLU A 35 5.01 8.24 -9.97
N TYR A 36 4.90 6.98 -9.53
CA TYR A 36 5.89 6.36 -8.65
C TYR A 36 6.51 5.10 -9.22
N GLY A 37 6.16 4.73 -10.45
CA GLY A 37 6.75 3.57 -11.09
C GLY A 37 6.41 2.24 -10.43
N VAL A 38 5.31 2.17 -9.69
CA VAL A 38 4.87 0.94 -9.04
C VAL A 38 4.39 -0.03 -10.11
N ASN A 39 4.89 -1.26 -10.07
CA ASN A 39 4.50 -2.32 -11.00
C ASN A 39 3.93 -3.51 -10.23
N SER A 40 3.59 -4.59 -10.95
CA SER A 40 2.97 -5.76 -10.31
C SER A 40 3.87 -6.42 -9.28
N VAL A 41 5.18 -6.42 -9.50
CA VAL A 41 6.14 -6.97 -8.53
C VAL A 41 6.18 -6.09 -7.28
N SER A 42 6.25 -4.78 -7.45
CA SER A 42 6.28 -3.83 -6.33
C SER A 42 5.02 -3.94 -5.48
N ILE A 43 3.85 -4.04 -6.13
CA ILE A 43 2.58 -4.11 -5.38
C ILE A 43 2.48 -5.40 -4.58
N ILE A 44 2.96 -6.52 -5.13
CA ILE A 44 2.97 -7.79 -4.41
C ILE A 44 3.89 -7.70 -3.20
N GLN A 45 5.08 -7.11 -3.37
CA GLN A 45 6.01 -6.92 -2.26
C GLN A 45 5.40 -6.06 -1.16
N LEU A 46 4.71 -4.99 -1.54
CA LEU A 46 4.03 -4.13 -0.58
C LEU A 46 2.94 -4.89 0.17
N ILE A 47 2.14 -5.68 -0.55
CA ILE A 47 1.06 -6.46 0.07
C ILE A 47 1.62 -7.45 1.08
N VAL A 48 2.71 -8.14 0.75
CA VAL A 48 3.36 -9.08 1.68
C VAL A 48 3.83 -8.36 2.94
N GLU A 49 4.42 -7.18 2.78
CA GLU A 49 4.86 -6.38 3.91
C GLU A 49 3.67 -5.98 4.79
N LEU A 50 2.56 -5.56 4.17
CA LEU A 50 1.35 -5.18 4.90
C LEU A 50 0.74 -6.37 5.65
N GLU A 51 0.77 -7.56 5.04
CA GLU A 51 0.30 -8.77 5.71
C GLU A 51 1.09 -9.03 7.00
N ASN A 52 2.40 -8.86 6.94
CA ASN A 52 3.26 -9.06 8.10
C ASN A 52 3.06 -7.96 9.15
N ASP A 53 2.99 -6.70 8.71
CA ASP A 53 2.90 -5.57 9.63
C ASP A 53 1.57 -5.51 10.38
N PHE A 54 0.49 -5.91 9.70
CA PHE A 54 -0.86 -5.83 10.27
C PHE A 54 -1.44 -7.18 10.67
N ASN A 55 -0.71 -8.27 10.41
CA ASN A 55 -1.17 -9.63 10.68
C ASN A 55 -2.51 -9.91 9.99
N ILE A 56 -2.57 -9.62 8.70
CA ILE A 56 -3.76 -9.81 7.86
C ILE A 56 -3.39 -10.65 6.65
N GLU A 57 -4.39 -11.12 5.92
CA GLU A 57 -4.19 -11.89 4.68
C GLU A 57 -4.94 -11.25 3.53
N PHE A 58 -4.28 -11.21 2.36
CA PHE A 58 -4.91 -10.81 1.11
C PHE A 58 -5.21 -12.08 0.29
N GLN A 59 -6.34 -12.06 -0.41
CA GLN A 59 -6.71 -13.13 -1.34
C GLN A 59 -5.87 -13.01 -2.61
N ASP A 60 -5.69 -14.11 -3.34
CA ASP A 60 -4.97 -14.08 -4.61
C ASP A 60 -5.58 -13.06 -5.57
N SER A 61 -6.91 -12.94 -5.59
CA SER A 61 -7.61 -11.98 -6.42
C SER A 61 -7.31 -10.52 -6.07
N GLU A 62 -6.78 -10.27 -4.88
CA GLU A 62 -6.44 -8.93 -4.40
C GLU A 62 -4.99 -8.53 -4.72
N LEU A 63 -4.24 -9.40 -5.39
CA LEU A 63 -2.84 -9.12 -5.72
C LEU A 63 -2.67 -8.41 -7.07
N ALA A 64 -3.77 -8.11 -7.75
CA ALA A 64 -3.73 -7.46 -9.06
C ALA A 64 -3.43 -5.98 -8.93
N LEU A 65 -2.43 -5.51 -9.68
CA LEU A 65 -2.01 -4.10 -9.68
C LEU A 65 -3.16 -3.15 -10.00
N GLY A 66 -4.05 -3.56 -10.93
CA GLY A 66 -5.18 -2.73 -11.36
C GLY A 66 -6.18 -2.38 -10.28
N LEU A 67 -6.14 -3.06 -9.13
CA LEU A 67 -7.02 -2.75 -8.01
C LEU A 67 -6.54 -1.55 -7.18
N TYR A 68 -5.30 -1.12 -7.39
CA TYR A 68 -4.67 -0.09 -6.56
C TYR A 68 -4.21 1.07 -7.43
N TYR A 69 -5.16 1.94 -7.75
CA TYR A 69 -4.88 3.12 -8.56
C TYR A 69 -3.97 4.09 -7.81
N ASP A 70 -4.31 4.37 -6.56
CA ASP A 70 -3.58 5.30 -5.71
C ASP A 70 -3.36 4.71 -4.31
N MET A 71 -2.64 5.46 -3.48
CA MET A 71 -2.34 4.98 -2.12
C MET A 71 -3.59 4.88 -1.26
N ASN A 72 -4.62 5.70 -1.52
CA ASN A 72 -5.89 5.59 -0.81
C ASN A 72 -6.53 4.22 -1.01
N ASP A 73 -6.42 3.64 -2.22
CA ASP A 73 -6.94 2.29 -2.48
C ASP A 73 -6.22 1.26 -1.62
N VAL A 74 -4.91 1.40 -1.46
CA VAL A 74 -4.11 0.48 -0.63
C VAL A 74 -4.55 0.59 0.84
N VAL A 75 -4.68 1.81 1.34
CA VAL A 75 -5.11 2.04 2.73
C VAL A 75 -6.52 1.48 2.95
N ALA A 76 -7.43 1.69 2.00
CA ALA A 76 -8.79 1.17 2.10
C ALA A 76 -8.81 -0.36 2.16
N ALA A 77 -7.95 -1.03 1.38
CA ALA A 77 -7.86 -2.48 1.39
C ALA A 77 -7.41 -3.01 2.75
N VAL A 78 -6.42 -2.36 3.35
CA VAL A 78 -5.95 -2.73 4.69
C VAL A 78 -7.04 -2.48 5.73
N ALA A 79 -7.69 -1.30 5.66
CA ALA A 79 -8.75 -0.93 6.61
C ALA A 79 -9.89 -1.95 6.60
N ALA A 80 -10.27 -2.44 5.43
CA ALA A 80 -11.35 -3.43 5.31
C ALA A 80 -11.04 -4.74 6.04
N LYS A 81 -9.75 -5.07 6.18
CA LYS A 81 -9.33 -6.32 6.82
C LYS A 81 -9.13 -6.18 8.33
N LEU A 82 -9.12 -4.95 8.83
CA LEU A 82 -8.93 -4.67 10.27
C LEU A 82 -10.25 -4.56 11.03
N ILE A 83 -11.37 -4.64 10.35
CA ILE A 83 -12.71 -4.55 10.94
C ILE A 83 -13.09 -5.88 11.58
#